data_13dc131f006561d018528aee16e7e20c
#
_entry.id   13dc131f006561d018528aee16e7e20c
#
_cell.length_a   1.000
_cell.length_b   1.000
_cell.length_c   1.000
_cell.angle_alpha   90.00
_cell.angle_beta   90.00
_cell.angle_gamma   90.00
#
_symmetry.space_group_name_H-M   'P 1'
#
loop_
_entity.id
_entity.type
_entity.pdbx_description
1 polymer ?
#
loop_
_entity_poly.entity_id
_entity_poly.type
_entity_poly.pdbx_seq_one_letter_code
_entity_poly.pdbx_strand_id
1 'polypeptide(L)'
;MEIGEKLNILADAAKYDVSCSSSGSSRKNMAGGLGNAKYSGICHTWTADGRCISLLKILMTNACIYDCEYCVNRKSHDILRVFLSPEEIATLTIEFYRRNYIEGLFLSSGIIRSPDYTTELLIKTARILREREHFNGYIHMKGIPGTDSKLLNELGRYVDRVSVNIELPSEKALRLLAPQKSRDAIMAPMKFFRDRIIEQKQERSKRAPAFVPAGQTTQLIVGASGESDRDILRLTEELYRVAKLKRVYYSAYVPVMEGKNLPVIARPPLLRENRLYQADWLLRYYGFSAEEILTEKEPNFDMDLDPKSCWAMRHRELFPVEINRAPYEMILRVPGIGVISARRIVRLRRNQFVSPDDVKRAGAVWKRAKHFVTCGGKYDGMGDADTGNLRKALLSKRAGRKMMQMSLFSGQV
;
A
#
# COMPACT_ATOMS: atom_id res chain seq x y z
N MET A 1 -19.40 24.65 14.55
CA MET A 1 -18.91 24.10 13.25
C MET A 1 -19.82 22.95 12.86
N GLU A 2 -20.40 23.05 11.69
CA GLU A 2 -21.28 22.03 11.12
C GLU A 2 -20.52 20.72 10.82
N ILE A 3 -21.21 19.56 10.89
CA ILE A 3 -20.60 18.24 10.63
C ILE A 3 -19.94 18.20 9.24
N GLY A 4 -20.54 18.85 8.24
CA GLY A 4 -19.99 18.91 6.89
C GLY A 4 -18.65 19.65 6.80
N GLU A 5 -18.46 20.70 7.57
CA GLU A 5 -17.19 21.45 7.66
C GLU A 5 -16.11 20.60 8.36
N LYS A 6 -16.47 19.96 9.49
CA LYS A 6 -15.58 19.03 10.19
C LYS A 6 -15.12 17.89 9.27
N LEU A 7 -16.05 17.30 8.51
CA LEU A 7 -15.78 16.23 7.57
C LEU A 7 -14.79 16.65 6.49
N ASN A 8 -14.93 17.83 5.91
CA ASN A 8 -14.01 18.31 4.87
C ASN A 8 -12.58 18.45 5.41
N ILE A 9 -12.39 19.01 6.60
CA ILE A 9 -11.08 19.18 7.24
C ILE A 9 -10.45 17.80 7.56
N LEU A 10 -11.20 16.89 8.16
CA LEU A 10 -10.70 15.59 8.60
C LEU A 10 -10.49 14.60 7.45
N ALA A 11 -11.26 14.71 6.39
CA ALA A 11 -11.06 13.95 5.17
C ALA A 11 -9.83 14.44 4.39
N ASP A 12 -9.60 15.76 4.34
CA ASP A 12 -8.40 16.33 3.73
C ASP A 12 -7.14 15.95 4.52
N ALA A 13 -7.18 16.03 5.85
CA ALA A 13 -6.09 15.58 6.69
C ALA A 13 -5.78 14.06 6.55
N ALA A 14 -6.78 13.24 6.23
CA ALA A 14 -6.63 11.81 6.02
C ALA A 14 -5.95 11.43 4.70
N LYS A 15 -5.78 12.35 3.74
CA LYS A 15 -5.16 12.04 2.43
C LYS A 15 -3.70 11.56 2.53
N TYR A 16 -2.99 11.99 3.57
CA TYR A 16 -1.60 11.60 3.83
C TYR A 16 -1.44 10.18 4.41
N ASP A 17 -2.55 9.56 4.83
CA ASP A 17 -2.57 8.17 5.28
C ASP A 17 -2.86 7.26 4.08
N VAL A 18 -1.81 6.72 3.47
CA VAL A 18 -1.94 5.97 2.23
C VAL A 18 -2.32 4.52 2.52
N SER A 19 -3.58 4.22 2.42
CA SER A 19 -4.07 2.83 2.37
C SER A 19 -4.86 2.53 1.10
N CYS A 20 -5.00 3.53 0.21
CA CYS A 20 -5.80 3.46 -1.00
C CYS A 20 -5.59 4.69 -1.90
N SER A 21 -5.90 4.58 -3.17
CA SER A 21 -5.91 5.71 -4.11
C SER A 21 -7.22 6.50 -4.01
N SER A 22 -7.13 7.83 -3.83
CA SER A 22 -8.28 8.73 -3.97
C SER A 22 -8.53 9.08 -5.44
N SER A 23 -9.77 9.50 -5.78
CA SER A 23 -10.13 9.82 -7.17
C SER A 23 -9.39 11.04 -7.77
N GLY A 24 -8.78 11.88 -6.93
CA GLY A 24 -7.95 13.02 -7.36
C GLY A 24 -8.67 14.11 -8.15
N SER A 25 -10.00 14.09 -8.26
CA SER A 25 -10.77 15.08 -9.01
C SER A 25 -11.65 15.95 -8.11
N SER A 26 -11.71 17.26 -8.41
CA SER A 26 -12.62 18.19 -7.78
C SER A 26 -13.37 18.97 -8.86
N ARG A 27 -14.70 18.91 -8.84
CA ARG A 27 -15.56 19.67 -9.75
C ARG A 27 -16.83 20.09 -9.02
N LYS A 28 -17.11 21.39 -9.00
CA LYS A 28 -18.40 21.91 -8.51
C LYS A 28 -19.46 21.75 -9.60
N ASN A 29 -20.68 21.44 -9.19
CA ASN A 29 -21.82 21.44 -10.09
C ASN A 29 -22.05 22.85 -10.66
N MET A 30 -22.32 22.91 -11.95
CA MET A 30 -22.74 24.17 -12.62
C MET A 30 -24.26 24.15 -12.81
N ALA A 31 -24.87 25.32 -12.96
CA ALA A 31 -26.30 25.45 -13.18
C ALA A 31 -26.75 24.56 -14.37
N GLY A 32 -27.74 23.69 -14.12
CA GLY A 32 -28.22 22.70 -15.10
C GLY A 32 -27.42 21.41 -15.21
N GLY A 33 -26.33 21.23 -14.43
CA GLY A 33 -25.54 20.02 -14.41
C GLY A 33 -25.96 19.03 -13.30
N LEU A 34 -25.50 17.78 -13.40
CA LEU A 34 -25.71 16.73 -12.40
C LEU A 34 -24.38 16.32 -11.76
N GLY A 35 -24.35 16.24 -10.41
CA GLY A 35 -23.27 15.71 -9.62
C GLY A 35 -22.13 16.69 -9.29
N ASN A 36 -21.43 16.38 -8.20
CA ASN A 36 -20.20 17.04 -7.75
C ASN A 36 -19.09 16.00 -7.63
N ALA A 37 -17.88 16.34 -8.03
CA ALA A 37 -16.69 15.56 -7.65
C ALA A 37 -15.99 16.27 -6.49
N LYS A 38 -15.82 15.59 -5.34
CA LYS A 38 -15.03 16.08 -4.22
C LYS A 38 -13.68 15.37 -4.18
N TYR A 39 -12.64 16.12 -3.84
CA TYR A 39 -11.25 15.68 -3.84
C TYR A 39 -10.89 14.69 -2.73
N SER A 40 -11.65 14.65 -1.64
CA SER A 40 -11.32 13.89 -0.43
C SER A 40 -12.52 13.15 0.16
N GLY A 41 -12.24 12.16 1.01
CA GLY A 41 -13.23 11.48 1.85
C GLY A 41 -13.63 10.08 1.38
N ILE A 42 -13.55 9.74 0.10
CA ILE A 42 -13.81 8.38 -0.39
C ILE A 42 -12.53 7.80 -0.98
N CYS A 43 -12.14 6.64 -0.49
CA CYS A 43 -11.01 5.90 -1.01
C CYS A 43 -11.42 4.52 -1.54
N HIS A 44 -10.56 3.93 -2.34
CA HIS A 44 -10.80 2.63 -2.94
C HIS A 44 -9.76 1.62 -2.46
N THR A 45 -10.22 0.47 -1.99
CA THR A 45 -9.36 -0.69 -1.69
C THR A 45 -9.80 -1.89 -2.51
N TRP A 46 -8.90 -2.84 -2.73
CA TRP A 46 -9.17 -4.01 -3.53
C TRP A 46 -9.28 -5.25 -2.64
N THR A 47 -10.32 -6.03 -2.85
CA THR A 47 -10.48 -7.34 -2.23
C THR A 47 -9.61 -8.39 -2.90
N ALA A 48 -9.47 -9.55 -2.27
CA ALA A 48 -8.68 -10.66 -2.82
C ALA A 48 -9.25 -11.20 -4.14
N ASP A 49 -10.55 -11.05 -4.37
CA ASP A 49 -11.27 -11.41 -5.60
C ASP A 49 -11.21 -10.34 -6.70
N GLY A 50 -10.49 -9.21 -6.45
CA GLY A 50 -10.29 -8.15 -7.42
C GLY A 50 -11.40 -7.10 -7.48
N ARG A 51 -12.41 -7.14 -6.59
CA ARG A 51 -13.40 -6.07 -6.50
C ARG A 51 -12.83 -4.82 -5.87
N CYS A 52 -13.25 -3.66 -6.37
CA CYS A 52 -12.97 -2.37 -5.77
C CYS A 52 -14.01 -2.06 -4.70
N ILE A 53 -13.58 -1.75 -3.49
CA ILE A 53 -14.45 -1.35 -2.37
C ILE A 53 -14.22 0.15 -2.12
N SER A 54 -15.29 0.93 -2.07
CA SER A 54 -15.26 2.35 -1.69
C SER A 54 -15.40 2.49 -0.17
N LEU A 55 -14.51 3.27 0.43
CA LEU A 55 -14.49 3.50 1.87
C LEU A 55 -14.59 5.00 2.20
N LEU A 56 -15.39 5.34 3.22
CA LEU A 56 -15.27 6.64 3.87
C LEU A 56 -13.94 6.68 4.62
N LYS A 57 -13.03 7.52 4.19
CA LYS A 57 -11.71 7.66 4.78
C LYS A 57 -11.58 9.01 5.48
N ILE A 58 -11.53 8.97 6.80
CA ILE A 58 -11.47 10.16 7.64
C ILE A 58 -10.55 9.96 8.85
N LEU A 59 -10.12 11.08 9.43
CA LEU A 59 -9.60 11.12 10.79
C LEU A 59 -10.76 11.34 11.77
N MET A 60 -10.69 10.72 12.95
CA MET A 60 -11.55 11.09 14.08
C MET A 60 -11.20 12.51 14.55
N THR A 61 -9.90 12.81 14.61
CA THR A 61 -9.40 14.14 14.93
C THR A 61 -8.04 14.40 14.30
N ASN A 62 -7.76 15.63 13.93
CA ASN A 62 -6.43 16.11 13.55
C ASN A 62 -5.65 16.73 14.72
N ALA A 63 -6.23 16.77 15.93
CA ALA A 63 -5.49 17.10 17.15
C ALA A 63 -4.59 15.92 17.55
N CYS A 64 -3.32 16.20 17.84
CA CYS A 64 -2.34 15.19 18.23
C CYS A 64 -1.43 15.71 19.34
N ILE A 65 -1.10 14.83 20.30
CA ILE A 65 -0.13 15.16 21.36
C ILE A 65 1.32 14.97 20.88
N TYR A 66 1.53 14.26 19.74
CA TYR A 66 2.86 13.99 19.19
C TYR A 66 3.28 15.07 18.20
N ASP A 67 4.61 15.23 18.07
CA ASP A 67 5.23 16.24 17.22
C ASP A 67 6.13 15.62 16.15
N CYS A 68 5.60 14.63 15.42
CA CYS A 68 6.32 13.98 14.33
C CYS A 68 6.59 14.99 13.20
N GLU A 69 7.87 15.23 12.85
CA GLU A 69 8.27 16.29 11.91
C GLU A 69 7.60 16.17 10.52
N TYR A 70 7.36 14.94 10.05
CA TYR A 70 6.73 14.66 8.76
C TYR A 70 5.20 14.82 8.74
N CYS A 71 4.56 15.06 9.89
CA CYS A 71 3.11 15.00 10.00
C CYS A 71 2.47 16.39 9.98
N VAL A 72 1.52 16.61 9.06
CA VAL A 72 0.75 17.85 8.99
C VAL A 72 -0.04 18.13 10.27
N ASN A 73 -0.42 17.08 11.01
CA ASN A 73 -1.21 17.15 12.24
C ASN A 73 -0.35 17.20 13.50
N ARG A 74 0.97 17.42 13.41
CA ARG A 74 1.86 17.48 14.58
C ARG A 74 1.42 18.59 15.55
N LYS A 75 1.74 18.39 16.84
CA LYS A 75 1.32 19.28 17.93
C LYS A 75 1.71 20.75 17.69
N SER A 76 2.94 21.00 17.25
CA SER A 76 3.50 22.34 17.04
C SER A 76 2.97 23.04 15.78
N HIS A 77 2.22 22.37 14.93
CA HIS A 77 1.65 22.97 13.72
C HIS A 77 0.37 23.72 14.05
N ASP A 78 0.35 25.01 13.76
CA ASP A 78 -0.81 25.90 13.98
C ASP A 78 -1.85 25.71 12.88
N ILE A 79 -2.76 24.75 13.07
CA ILE A 79 -3.87 24.44 12.19
C ILE A 79 -5.17 24.33 12.99
N LEU A 80 -6.28 24.56 12.34
CA LEU A 80 -7.58 24.34 12.95
C LEU A 80 -7.76 22.89 13.37
N ARG A 81 -7.94 22.68 14.69
CA ARG A 81 -8.13 21.37 15.29
C ARG A 81 -9.60 21.02 15.39
N VAL A 82 -9.96 19.87 14.86
CA VAL A 82 -11.34 19.40 14.75
C VAL A 82 -11.46 18.00 15.30
N PHE A 83 -12.60 17.69 15.89
CA PHE A 83 -12.95 16.38 16.44
C PHE A 83 -14.36 16.00 15.98
N LEU A 84 -14.51 14.75 15.53
CA LEU A 84 -15.77 14.06 15.34
C LEU A 84 -15.98 13.06 16.45
N SER A 85 -17.13 13.12 17.13
CA SER A 85 -17.48 12.14 18.13
C SER A 85 -17.71 10.76 17.51
N PRO A 86 -17.62 9.66 18.29
CA PRO A 86 -17.99 8.33 17.83
C PRO A 86 -19.38 8.26 17.21
N GLU A 87 -20.34 9.00 17.77
CA GLU A 87 -21.71 9.09 17.30
C GLU A 87 -21.81 9.81 15.95
N GLU A 88 -21.12 10.94 15.79
CA GLU A 88 -21.05 11.68 14.51
C GLU A 88 -20.44 10.81 13.39
N ILE A 89 -19.36 10.08 13.69
CA ILE A 89 -18.71 9.19 12.71
C ILE A 89 -19.64 8.05 12.30
N ALA A 90 -20.31 7.43 13.27
CA ALA A 90 -21.27 6.36 13.01
C ALA A 90 -22.41 6.86 12.12
N THR A 91 -23.01 8.01 12.46
CA THR A 91 -24.08 8.62 11.66
C THR A 91 -23.62 8.90 10.23
N LEU A 92 -22.45 9.54 10.05
CA LEU A 92 -21.90 9.81 8.71
C LEU A 92 -21.67 8.51 7.91
N THR A 93 -21.15 7.48 8.57
CA THR A 93 -20.88 6.17 7.92
C THR A 93 -22.19 5.54 7.43
N ILE A 94 -23.22 5.52 8.26
CA ILE A 94 -24.52 4.92 7.91
C ILE A 94 -25.23 5.74 6.82
N GLU A 95 -25.19 7.06 6.91
CA GLU A 95 -25.77 7.96 5.91
C GLU A 95 -25.14 7.75 4.52
N PHE A 96 -23.80 7.65 4.45
CA PHE A 96 -23.09 7.43 3.21
C PHE A 96 -23.29 6.01 2.65
N TYR A 97 -23.38 5.02 3.54
CA TYR A 97 -23.68 3.66 3.16
C TYR A 97 -25.09 3.52 2.58
N ARG A 98 -26.12 4.09 3.25
CA ARG A 98 -27.51 4.08 2.76
C ARG A 98 -27.69 4.75 1.40
N ARG A 99 -26.83 5.73 1.10
CA ARG A 99 -26.81 6.41 -0.21
C ARG A 99 -25.94 5.70 -1.26
N ASN A 100 -25.43 4.53 -0.96
CA ASN A 100 -24.54 3.76 -1.85
C ASN A 100 -23.23 4.48 -2.23
N TYR A 101 -22.74 5.41 -1.42
CA TYR A 101 -21.48 6.11 -1.69
C TYR A 101 -20.26 5.30 -1.26
N ILE A 102 -20.42 4.46 -0.23
CA ILE A 102 -19.38 3.66 0.38
C ILE A 102 -19.87 2.26 0.72
N GLU A 103 -18.93 1.33 0.83
CA GLU A 103 -19.13 -0.04 1.32
C GLU A 103 -18.53 -0.24 2.71
N GLY A 104 -17.81 0.75 3.24
CA GLY A 104 -17.18 0.66 4.55
C GLY A 104 -16.53 1.94 5.03
N LEU A 105 -15.91 1.83 6.20
CA LEU A 105 -15.21 2.90 6.91
C LEU A 105 -13.72 2.59 7.00
N PHE A 106 -12.86 3.57 6.71
CA PHE A 106 -11.46 3.61 7.11
C PHE A 106 -11.25 4.77 8.07
N LEU A 107 -11.04 4.44 9.34
CA LEU A 107 -10.88 5.42 10.41
C LEU A 107 -9.47 5.43 10.97
N SER A 108 -8.85 6.60 10.96
CA SER A 108 -7.61 6.90 11.66
C SER A 108 -7.82 8.07 12.64
N SER A 109 -6.78 8.44 13.38
CA SER A 109 -6.88 9.54 14.35
C SER A 109 -5.51 10.15 14.63
N GLY A 110 -5.46 11.44 14.90
CA GLY A 110 -4.44 12.00 15.78
C GLY A 110 -4.59 11.40 17.19
N ILE A 111 -3.52 11.40 17.97
CA ILE A 111 -3.53 10.85 19.33
C ILE A 111 -3.84 11.98 20.30
N ILE A 112 -4.99 11.87 21.01
CA ILE A 112 -5.43 12.81 22.03
C ILE A 112 -5.31 12.20 23.41
N ARG A 113 -4.84 12.97 24.38
CA ARG A 113 -4.57 12.56 25.77
C ARG A 113 -3.58 11.39 25.89
N SER A 114 -3.95 10.20 25.41
CA SER A 114 -3.11 8.99 25.44
C SER A 114 -3.47 8.04 24.31
N PRO A 115 -2.62 7.06 23.97
CA PRO A 115 -2.94 5.97 23.04
C PRO A 115 -4.19 5.20 23.45
N ASP A 116 -4.34 4.86 24.73
CA ASP A 116 -5.48 4.11 25.26
C ASP A 116 -6.77 4.89 25.10
N TYR A 117 -6.80 6.14 25.55
CA TYR A 117 -8.00 6.98 25.44
C TYR A 117 -8.45 7.14 23.97
N THR A 118 -7.49 7.32 23.05
CA THR A 118 -7.81 7.43 21.63
C THR A 118 -8.35 6.12 21.08
N THR A 119 -7.78 4.99 21.51
CA THR A 119 -8.24 3.64 21.11
C THR A 119 -9.62 3.34 21.66
N GLU A 120 -9.94 3.74 22.89
CA GLU A 120 -11.29 3.61 23.47
C GLU A 120 -12.35 4.32 22.63
N LEU A 121 -12.05 5.52 22.12
CA LEU A 121 -12.95 6.25 21.21
C LEU A 121 -13.13 5.53 19.86
N LEU A 122 -12.05 4.95 19.31
CA LEU A 122 -12.13 4.14 18.09
C LEU A 122 -12.98 2.89 18.31
N ILE A 123 -12.79 2.20 19.44
CA ILE A 123 -13.60 1.03 19.84
C ILE A 123 -15.06 1.44 19.98
N LYS A 124 -15.35 2.54 20.68
CA LYS A 124 -16.70 3.06 20.84
C LYS A 124 -17.38 3.29 19.49
N THR A 125 -16.66 3.88 18.52
CA THR A 125 -17.16 4.07 17.15
C THR A 125 -17.52 2.72 16.49
N ALA A 126 -16.59 1.74 16.56
CA ALA A 126 -16.80 0.42 15.97
C ALA A 126 -17.96 -0.33 16.65
N ARG A 127 -18.07 -0.22 17.97
CA ARG A 127 -19.17 -0.82 18.75
C ARG A 127 -20.52 -0.21 18.36
N ILE A 128 -20.63 1.11 18.26
CA ILE A 128 -21.85 1.78 17.81
C ILE A 128 -22.26 1.25 16.44
N LEU A 129 -21.32 1.17 15.48
CA LEU A 129 -21.60 0.66 14.14
C LEU A 129 -22.05 -0.80 14.17
N ARG A 130 -21.37 -1.69 14.91
CA ARG A 130 -21.68 -3.13 14.93
C ARG A 130 -22.91 -3.48 15.75
N GLU A 131 -23.05 -2.93 16.95
CA GLU A 131 -24.07 -3.34 17.91
C GLU A 131 -25.36 -2.52 17.81
N ARG A 132 -25.26 -1.18 17.69
CA ARG A 132 -26.43 -0.30 17.62
C ARG A 132 -26.98 -0.15 16.20
N GLU A 133 -26.10 0.11 15.23
CA GLU A 133 -26.50 0.34 13.84
C GLU A 133 -26.56 -0.95 13.00
N HIS A 134 -26.15 -2.10 13.57
CA HIS A 134 -26.08 -3.41 12.91
C HIS A 134 -25.35 -3.36 11.56
N PHE A 135 -24.32 -2.51 11.46
CA PHE A 135 -23.56 -2.30 10.25
C PHE A 135 -22.65 -3.48 9.95
N ASN A 136 -22.93 -4.20 8.86
CA ASN A 136 -22.12 -5.35 8.39
C ASN A 136 -21.11 -4.98 7.29
N GLY A 137 -20.98 -3.69 6.94
CA GLY A 137 -19.96 -3.22 6.00
C GLY A 137 -18.54 -3.31 6.54
N TYR A 138 -17.57 -3.10 5.68
CA TYR A 138 -16.15 -3.23 6.01
C TYR A 138 -15.68 -2.11 6.95
N ILE A 139 -14.98 -2.47 8.02
CA ILE A 139 -14.36 -1.53 8.96
C ILE A 139 -12.86 -1.76 9.04
N HIS A 140 -12.10 -0.73 8.69
CA HIS A 140 -10.64 -0.69 8.82
C HIS A 140 -10.25 0.43 9.79
N MET A 141 -9.53 0.09 10.85
CA MET A 141 -9.07 1.07 11.84
C MET A 141 -7.58 1.00 12.09
N LYS A 142 -7.02 2.09 12.60
CA LYS A 142 -5.63 2.13 13.07
C LYS A 142 -5.51 1.51 14.45
N GLY A 143 -4.55 0.60 14.59
CA GLY A 143 -4.03 0.19 15.90
C GLY A 143 -2.98 1.20 16.34
N ILE A 144 -3.24 1.89 17.46
CA ILE A 144 -2.36 2.96 17.93
C ILE A 144 -1.17 2.37 18.69
N PRO A 145 0.08 2.75 18.34
CA PRO A 145 1.26 2.35 19.09
C PRO A 145 1.17 2.76 20.57
N GLY A 146 1.55 1.84 21.46
CA GLY A 146 1.51 2.08 22.91
C GLY A 146 0.16 1.82 23.57
N THR A 147 -0.84 1.32 22.84
CA THR A 147 -2.14 0.91 23.41
C THR A 147 -2.02 -0.40 24.20
N ASP A 148 -2.75 -0.46 25.34
CA ASP A 148 -2.88 -1.68 26.14
C ASP A 148 -3.47 -2.85 25.35
N SER A 149 -2.98 -4.04 25.64
CA SER A 149 -3.35 -5.27 24.92
C SER A 149 -4.83 -5.65 25.05
N LYS A 150 -5.50 -5.31 26.17
CA LYS A 150 -6.92 -5.55 26.33
C LYS A 150 -7.75 -4.71 25.36
N LEU A 151 -7.37 -3.44 25.18
CA LEU A 151 -8.02 -2.56 24.20
C LEU A 151 -7.74 -3.01 22.76
N LEU A 152 -6.52 -3.47 22.45
CA LEU A 152 -6.22 -4.05 21.15
C LEU A 152 -7.06 -5.30 20.87
N ASN A 153 -7.25 -6.16 21.89
CA ASN A 153 -8.11 -7.34 21.76
C ASN A 153 -9.59 -6.96 21.54
N GLU A 154 -10.06 -5.96 22.24
CA GLU A 154 -11.42 -5.46 22.04
C GLU A 154 -11.60 -4.85 20.62
N LEU A 155 -10.69 -3.97 20.21
CA LEU A 155 -10.70 -3.39 18.86
C LEU A 155 -10.77 -4.47 17.78
N GLY A 156 -9.93 -5.53 17.90
CA GLY A 156 -9.85 -6.61 16.93
C GLY A 156 -11.13 -7.42 16.74
N ARG A 157 -12.07 -7.38 17.69
CA ARG A 157 -13.37 -8.06 17.59
C ARG A 157 -14.39 -7.29 16.75
N TYR A 158 -14.23 -5.98 16.61
CA TYR A 158 -15.18 -5.11 15.91
C TYR A 158 -14.75 -4.76 14.49
N VAL A 159 -13.45 -4.88 14.17
CA VAL A 159 -12.91 -4.44 12.88
C VAL A 159 -12.56 -5.60 11.96
N ASP A 160 -12.69 -5.39 10.65
CA ASP A 160 -12.27 -6.39 9.66
C ASP A 160 -10.78 -6.35 9.42
N ARG A 161 -10.18 -5.15 9.45
CA ARG A 161 -8.74 -4.94 9.27
C ARG A 161 -8.22 -3.94 10.28
N VAL A 162 -7.00 -4.19 10.73
CA VAL A 162 -6.22 -3.24 11.50
C VAL A 162 -4.95 -2.86 10.76
N SER A 163 -4.49 -1.62 10.92
CA SER A 163 -3.15 -1.23 10.47
C SER A 163 -2.42 -0.48 11.58
N VAL A 164 -1.19 -0.91 11.83
CA VAL A 164 -0.25 -0.22 12.71
C VAL A 164 0.86 0.33 11.82
N ASN A 165 1.00 1.65 11.76
CA ASN A 165 2.00 2.25 10.90
C ASN A 165 3.40 2.09 11.47
N ILE A 166 4.33 1.57 10.65
CA ILE A 166 5.74 1.50 11.02
C ILE A 166 6.44 2.86 10.86
N GLU A 167 5.84 3.74 10.07
CA GLU A 167 6.20 5.12 9.75
C GLU A 167 7.52 5.23 8.98
N LEU A 168 8.64 4.88 9.59
CA LEU A 168 9.99 5.04 9.03
C LEU A 168 10.75 3.72 9.02
N PRO A 169 11.68 3.53 8.07
CA PRO A 169 12.37 2.26 7.88
C PRO A 169 13.27 1.87 9.06
N SER A 170 13.93 2.84 9.67
CA SER A 170 14.92 2.59 10.73
C SER A 170 14.52 3.20 12.08
N GLU A 171 15.03 2.62 13.15
CA GLU A 171 14.86 3.19 14.49
C GLU A 171 15.57 4.55 14.62
N LYS A 172 16.70 4.73 13.95
CA LYS A 172 17.43 6.00 13.91
C LYS A 172 16.57 7.10 13.31
N ALA A 173 15.93 6.83 12.17
CA ALA A 173 15.02 7.78 11.52
C ALA A 173 13.78 8.05 12.40
N LEU A 174 13.25 7.02 13.07
CA LEU A 174 12.10 7.17 13.94
C LEU A 174 12.41 8.08 15.14
N ARG A 175 13.55 7.86 15.81
CA ARG A 175 14.01 8.74 16.93
C ARG A 175 14.24 10.18 16.49
N LEU A 176 14.71 10.37 15.27
CA LEU A 176 15.00 11.71 14.73
C LEU A 176 13.73 12.47 14.36
N LEU A 177 12.80 11.82 13.66
CA LEU A 177 11.64 12.48 13.04
C LEU A 177 10.33 12.31 13.83
N ALA A 178 10.27 11.36 14.76
CA ALA A 178 9.11 11.08 15.61
C ALA A 178 9.54 10.63 17.02
N PRO A 179 10.19 11.49 17.81
CA PRO A 179 10.85 11.12 19.06
C PRO A 179 9.90 10.54 20.13
N GLN A 180 8.60 10.79 20.04
CA GLN A 180 7.59 10.23 20.94
C GLN A 180 7.17 8.80 20.57
N LYS A 181 7.64 8.28 19.44
CA LYS A 181 7.36 6.91 18.99
C LYS A 181 8.62 6.05 19.15
N SER A 182 8.46 4.86 19.72
CA SER A 182 9.52 3.85 19.77
C SER A 182 9.21 2.68 18.86
N ARG A 183 10.25 1.99 18.39
CA ARG A 183 10.10 0.77 17.60
C ARG A 183 9.31 -0.29 18.35
N ASP A 184 9.59 -0.46 19.63
CA ASP A 184 8.90 -1.45 20.46
C ASP A 184 7.42 -1.12 20.63
N ALA A 185 7.07 0.15 20.86
CA ALA A 185 5.66 0.57 20.95
C ALA A 185 4.88 0.32 19.65
N ILE A 186 5.56 0.37 18.48
CA ILE A 186 4.95 0.05 17.18
C ILE A 186 4.86 -1.46 16.97
N MET A 187 5.91 -2.21 17.30
CA MET A 187 5.98 -3.64 17.04
C MET A 187 5.11 -4.46 17.99
N ALA A 188 4.90 -4.00 19.23
CA ALA A 188 4.09 -4.70 20.22
C ALA A 188 2.64 -4.96 19.75
N PRO A 189 1.86 -3.96 19.28
CA PRO A 189 0.53 -4.21 18.72
C PRO A 189 0.57 -5.08 17.45
N MET A 190 1.57 -4.93 16.57
CA MET A 190 1.68 -5.80 15.39
C MET A 190 1.86 -7.27 15.78
N LYS A 191 2.70 -7.54 16.79
CA LYS A 191 2.96 -8.87 17.33
C LYS A 191 1.69 -9.43 17.97
N PHE A 192 1.00 -8.62 18.80
CA PHE A 192 -0.26 -8.98 19.41
C PHE A 192 -1.31 -9.40 18.37
N PHE A 193 -1.57 -8.59 17.37
CA PHE A 193 -2.54 -8.94 16.32
C PHE A 193 -2.13 -10.18 15.52
N ARG A 194 -0.84 -10.34 15.21
CA ARG A 194 -0.34 -11.57 14.56
C ARG A 194 -0.69 -12.81 15.36
N ASP A 195 -0.36 -12.81 16.65
CA ASP A 195 -0.51 -13.97 17.53
C ASP A 195 -2.00 -14.32 17.67
N ARG A 196 -2.85 -13.34 17.95
CA ARG A 196 -4.31 -13.54 18.05
C ARG A 196 -4.95 -14.02 16.73
N ILE A 197 -4.51 -13.50 15.58
CA ILE A 197 -5.00 -13.97 14.26
C ILE A 197 -4.56 -15.43 14.00
N ILE A 198 -3.37 -15.82 14.43
CA ILE A 198 -2.88 -17.21 14.30
C ILE A 198 -3.66 -18.14 15.22
N GLU A 199 -3.81 -17.78 16.50
CA GLU A 199 -4.58 -18.54 17.47
C GLU A 199 -6.01 -18.80 16.98
N GLN A 200 -6.71 -17.76 16.53
CA GLN A 200 -8.07 -17.91 16.02
C GLN A 200 -8.18 -18.83 14.82
N LYS A 201 -7.18 -18.84 13.92
CA LYS A 201 -7.16 -19.77 12.78
C LYS A 201 -6.97 -21.24 13.21
N GLN A 202 -6.31 -21.45 14.34
CA GLN A 202 -6.11 -22.79 14.93
C GLN A 202 -7.35 -23.24 15.73
N GLU A 203 -8.09 -22.30 16.31
CA GLU A 203 -9.37 -22.56 16.96
C GLU A 203 -10.41 -22.92 15.89
N ARG A 204 -10.64 -24.22 15.69
CA ARG A 204 -11.57 -24.76 14.66
C ARG A 204 -13.06 -24.48 14.96
N SER A 205 -13.39 -23.73 15.99
CA SER A 205 -14.77 -23.43 16.37
C SER A 205 -15.37 -22.39 15.40
N LYS A 206 -16.35 -22.81 14.60
CA LYS A 206 -17.16 -21.93 13.75
C LYS A 206 -18.00 -20.89 14.53
N ARG A 207 -18.07 -21.02 15.86
CA ARG A 207 -18.86 -20.15 16.74
C ARG A 207 -18.05 -19.00 17.36
N ALA A 208 -16.71 -19.03 17.26
CA ALA A 208 -15.90 -17.93 17.75
C ALA A 208 -16.07 -16.68 16.88
N PRO A 209 -16.31 -15.49 17.49
CA PRO A 209 -16.39 -14.24 16.72
C PRO A 209 -15.11 -14.02 15.92
N ALA A 210 -15.26 -13.56 14.68
CA ALA A 210 -14.11 -13.29 13.84
C ALA A 210 -13.22 -12.18 14.45
N PHE A 211 -11.90 -12.41 14.48
CA PHE A 211 -10.92 -11.43 14.97
C PHE A 211 -10.07 -10.94 13.80
N VAL A 212 -10.21 -9.66 13.44
CA VAL A 212 -9.48 -9.03 12.32
C VAL A 212 -9.42 -9.92 11.07
N PRO A 213 -10.55 -10.36 10.51
CA PRO A 213 -10.60 -11.41 9.47
C PRO A 213 -9.84 -11.03 8.18
N ALA A 214 -9.74 -9.76 7.85
CA ALA A 214 -8.96 -9.27 6.70
C ALA A 214 -7.46 -9.07 7.04
N GLY A 215 -7.06 -9.36 8.30
CA GLY A 215 -5.67 -9.30 8.75
C GLY A 215 -5.14 -7.90 8.97
N GLN A 216 -3.85 -7.82 9.23
CA GLN A 216 -3.15 -6.55 9.51
C GLN A 216 -2.31 -6.04 8.34
N THR A 217 -2.13 -4.73 8.30
CA THR A 217 -1.30 -4.01 7.32
C THR A 217 -0.45 -2.95 8.03
N THR A 218 0.50 -2.38 7.31
CA THR A 218 1.30 -1.23 7.79
C THR A 218 1.50 -0.21 6.68
N GLN A 219 1.94 0.98 7.06
CA GLN A 219 2.36 2.04 6.15
C GLN A 219 3.76 2.52 6.53
N LEU A 220 4.54 2.87 5.52
CA LEU A 220 5.91 3.36 5.61
C LEU A 220 6.09 4.57 4.71
N ILE A 221 6.73 5.62 5.24
CA ILE A 221 7.04 6.84 4.50
C ILE A 221 8.37 6.64 3.77
N VAL A 222 8.38 6.99 2.49
CA VAL A 222 9.54 6.80 1.60
C VAL A 222 10.15 8.16 1.25
N GLY A 223 11.43 8.32 1.56
CA GLY A 223 12.18 9.52 1.22
C GLY A 223 12.09 10.66 2.24
N ALA A 224 11.56 10.41 3.44
CA ALA A 224 11.67 11.32 4.58
C ALA A 224 13.00 11.17 5.31
N SER A 225 13.72 10.09 5.08
CA SER A 225 14.98 9.72 5.71
C SER A 225 15.92 9.07 4.69
N GLY A 226 17.18 8.85 5.09
CA GLY A 226 18.28 8.50 4.16
C GLY A 226 18.44 7.02 3.83
N GLU A 227 17.48 6.15 4.21
CA GLU A 227 17.58 4.71 3.96
C GLU A 227 17.51 4.39 2.47
N SER A 228 18.25 3.34 2.08
CA SER A 228 18.23 2.81 0.73
C SER A 228 16.92 2.05 0.43
N ASP A 229 16.63 1.84 -0.84
CA ASP A 229 15.49 1.01 -1.25
C ASP A 229 15.66 -0.45 -0.82
N ARG A 230 16.92 -0.92 -0.75
CA ARG A 230 17.27 -2.25 -0.24
C ARG A 230 16.88 -2.40 1.23
N ASP A 231 17.20 -1.40 2.08
CA ASP A 231 16.83 -1.44 3.50
C ASP A 231 15.31 -1.49 3.68
N ILE A 232 14.58 -0.68 2.90
CA ILE A 232 13.12 -0.67 2.89
C ILE A 232 12.56 -2.03 2.45
N LEU A 233 13.13 -2.63 1.41
CA LEU A 233 12.64 -3.88 0.85
C LEU A 233 12.92 -5.08 1.78
N ARG A 234 14.09 -5.11 2.43
CA ARG A 234 14.45 -6.10 3.47
C ARG A 234 13.51 -6.02 4.67
N LEU A 235 13.27 -4.80 5.16
CA LEU A 235 12.29 -4.58 6.23
C LEU A 235 10.89 -5.08 5.81
N THR A 236 10.48 -4.80 4.57
CA THR A 236 9.18 -5.25 4.04
C THR A 236 9.09 -6.79 4.02
N GLU A 237 10.12 -7.46 3.53
CA GLU A 237 10.18 -8.93 3.51
C GLU A 237 10.12 -9.51 4.93
N GLU A 238 10.85 -8.92 5.87
CA GLU A 238 10.82 -9.32 7.27
C GLU A 238 9.42 -9.14 7.89
N LEU A 239 8.76 -8.03 7.64
CA LEU A 239 7.40 -7.77 8.11
C LEU A 239 6.39 -8.80 7.57
N TYR A 240 6.51 -9.21 6.32
CA TYR A 240 5.70 -10.30 5.77
C TYR A 240 6.00 -11.63 6.46
N ARG A 241 7.27 -11.93 6.70
CA ARG A 241 7.71 -13.19 7.29
C ARG A 241 7.38 -13.28 8.79
N VAL A 242 7.71 -12.22 9.55
CA VAL A 242 7.62 -12.20 11.02
C VAL A 242 6.27 -11.71 11.51
N ALA A 243 5.81 -10.54 11.06
CA ALA A 243 4.54 -9.95 11.50
C ALA A 243 3.32 -10.49 10.73
N LYS A 244 3.52 -11.35 9.71
CA LYS A 244 2.46 -11.94 8.88
C LYS A 244 1.52 -10.90 8.29
N LEU A 245 2.04 -9.74 7.92
CA LEU A 245 1.26 -8.66 7.33
C LEU A 245 0.63 -9.11 6.00
N LYS A 246 -0.54 -8.54 5.70
CA LYS A 246 -1.19 -8.73 4.39
C LYS A 246 -0.62 -7.80 3.34
N ARG A 247 -0.19 -6.59 3.76
CA ARG A 247 0.39 -5.60 2.85
C ARG A 247 1.20 -4.55 3.62
N VAL A 248 2.29 -4.11 3.00
CA VAL A 248 3.00 -2.88 3.34
C VAL A 248 2.59 -1.82 2.33
N TYR A 249 2.15 -0.66 2.81
CA TYR A 249 1.86 0.51 1.99
C TYR A 249 3.04 1.47 2.03
N TYR A 250 3.48 1.91 0.88
CA TYR A 250 4.51 2.93 0.74
C TYR A 250 3.86 4.28 0.46
N SER A 251 4.34 5.30 1.13
CA SER A 251 3.89 6.67 0.94
C SER A 251 5.07 7.56 0.65
N ALA A 252 5.16 8.10 -0.55
CA ALA A 252 6.17 9.11 -0.85
C ALA A 252 6.04 10.29 0.12
N TYR A 253 7.15 10.70 0.71
CA TYR A 253 7.18 11.87 1.58
C TYR A 253 6.70 13.11 0.83
N VAL A 254 5.70 13.78 1.37
CA VAL A 254 5.17 15.04 0.84
C VAL A 254 5.73 16.18 1.70
N PRO A 255 6.47 17.12 1.12
CA PRO A 255 7.03 18.26 1.86
C PRO A 255 5.93 19.29 2.15
N VAL A 256 5.11 19.01 3.16
CA VAL A 256 3.99 19.90 3.56
C VAL A 256 4.45 21.03 4.46
N MET A 257 5.63 20.94 5.02
CA MET A 257 6.25 21.94 5.87
C MET A 257 7.76 21.70 5.97
N GLU A 258 8.48 22.73 6.34
CA GLU A 258 9.90 22.64 6.69
C GLU A 258 10.09 22.00 8.05
N GLY A 259 11.11 21.16 8.18
CA GLY A 259 11.53 20.53 9.42
C GLY A 259 13.05 20.46 9.48
N LYS A 260 13.60 20.59 10.67
CA LYS A 260 15.05 20.62 10.89
C LYS A 260 15.76 19.37 10.33
N ASN A 261 15.10 18.23 10.45
CA ASN A 261 15.67 16.92 10.10
C ASN A 261 15.02 16.31 8.82
N LEU A 262 14.13 17.05 8.17
CA LEU A 262 13.48 16.61 6.95
C LEU A 262 14.29 17.00 5.71
N PRO A 263 14.30 16.18 4.67
CA PRO A 263 14.98 16.53 3.43
C PRO A 263 14.24 17.65 2.71
N VAL A 264 15.02 18.60 2.17
CA VAL A 264 14.47 19.63 1.28
C VAL A 264 14.34 19.03 -0.11
N ILE A 265 13.12 18.68 -0.51
CA ILE A 265 12.81 18.15 -1.82
C ILE A 265 11.72 18.97 -2.50
N ALA A 266 11.88 19.25 -3.79
CA ALA A 266 10.93 20.05 -4.54
C ALA A 266 9.61 19.30 -4.84
N ARG A 267 9.65 17.97 -4.89
CA ARG A 267 8.50 17.11 -5.21
C ARG A 267 8.59 15.77 -4.49
N PRO A 268 7.43 15.15 -4.13
CA PRO A 268 7.42 13.80 -3.57
C PRO A 268 8.10 12.78 -4.50
N PRO A 269 8.85 11.80 -3.96
CA PRO A 269 9.55 10.78 -4.73
C PRO A 269 8.60 9.67 -5.23
N LEU A 270 7.56 10.04 -5.99
CA LEU A 270 6.50 9.12 -6.45
C LEU A 270 7.02 7.97 -7.30
N LEU A 271 8.09 8.19 -8.08
CA LEU A 271 8.67 7.12 -8.90
C LEU A 271 9.35 6.07 -8.03
N ARG A 272 10.03 6.49 -6.95
CA ARG A 272 10.63 5.60 -5.96
C ARG A 272 9.56 4.76 -5.24
N GLU A 273 8.46 5.40 -4.82
CA GLU A 273 7.29 4.72 -4.28
C GLU A 273 6.74 3.65 -5.25
N ASN A 274 6.58 4.02 -6.53
CA ASN A 274 6.10 3.10 -7.56
C ASN A 274 7.04 1.90 -7.75
N ARG A 275 8.37 2.11 -7.73
CA ARG A 275 9.36 1.02 -7.82
C ARG A 275 9.27 0.08 -6.62
N LEU A 276 9.08 0.62 -5.42
CA LEU A 276 8.85 -0.20 -4.21
C LEU A 276 7.58 -1.05 -4.33
N TYR A 277 6.47 -0.50 -4.84
CA TYR A 277 5.27 -1.30 -5.11
C TYR A 277 5.50 -2.39 -6.15
N GLN A 278 6.29 -2.12 -7.20
CA GLN A 278 6.65 -3.14 -8.19
C GLN A 278 7.49 -4.26 -7.55
N ALA A 279 8.47 -3.92 -6.71
CA ALA A 279 9.29 -4.88 -5.99
C ALA A 279 8.48 -5.67 -4.94
N ASP A 280 7.56 -5.03 -4.23
CA ASP A 280 6.63 -5.68 -3.31
C ASP A 280 5.81 -6.79 -4.01
N TRP A 281 5.38 -6.55 -5.25
CA TRP A 281 4.73 -7.59 -6.06
C TRP A 281 5.66 -8.76 -6.36
N LEU A 282 6.95 -8.51 -6.63
CA LEU A 282 7.94 -9.56 -6.87
C LEU A 282 8.13 -10.42 -5.62
N LEU A 283 8.24 -9.80 -4.42
CA LEU A 283 8.33 -10.52 -3.16
C LEU A 283 7.11 -11.42 -2.92
N ARG A 284 5.89 -10.86 -3.07
CA ARG A 284 4.68 -11.56 -2.66
C ARG A 284 4.17 -12.62 -3.64
N TYR A 285 4.43 -12.46 -4.92
CA TYR A 285 3.77 -13.28 -5.95
C TYR A 285 4.71 -13.95 -6.93
N TYR A 286 5.97 -13.55 -6.97
CA TYR A 286 6.92 -14.06 -7.98
C TYR A 286 8.06 -14.88 -7.36
N GLY A 287 8.09 -15.01 -6.03
CA GLY A 287 9.10 -15.79 -5.33
C GLY A 287 10.51 -15.17 -5.36
N PHE A 288 10.58 -13.84 -5.49
CA PHE A 288 11.85 -13.13 -5.31
C PHE A 288 12.11 -12.85 -3.83
N SER A 289 13.38 -12.77 -3.45
CA SER A 289 13.81 -12.20 -2.18
C SER A 289 14.25 -10.74 -2.34
N ALA A 290 14.33 -10.01 -1.23
CA ALA A 290 14.83 -8.63 -1.24
C ALA A 290 16.27 -8.55 -1.75
N GLU A 291 17.12 -9.52 -1.37
CA GLU A 291 18.53 -9.62 -1.75
C GLU A 291 18.72 -9.92 -3.25
N GLU A 292 17.80 -10.66 -3.87
CA GLU A 292 17.82 -10.87 -5.32
C GLU A 292 17.47 -9.60 -6.09
N ILE A 293 16.52 -8.80 -5.58
CA ILE A 293 16.02 -7.60 -6.27
C ILE A 293 17.03 -6.46 -6.18
N LEU A 294 17.61 -6.22 -5.00
CA LEU A 294 18.59 -5.15 -4.76
C LEU A 294 19.79 -5.71 -4.01
N THR A 295 21.00 -5.39 -4.49
CA THR A 295 22.27 -5.84 -3.93
C THR A 295 22.93 -4.74 -3.10
N GLU A 296 24.01 -5.08 -2.38
CA GLU A 296 24.82 -4.07 -1.69
C GLU A 296 25.49 -3.06 -2.63
N LYS A 297 25.86 -3.54 -3.82
CA LYS A 297 26.47 -2.69 -4.86
C LYS A 297 25.45 -1.75 -5.51
N GLU A 298 24.19 -2.21 -5.62
CA GLU A 298 23.08 -1.47 -6.22
C GLU A 298 21.91 -1.41 -5.23
N PRO A 299 22.00 -0.58 -4.16
CA PRO A 299 21.02 -0.56 -3.09
C PRO A 299 19.74 0.21 -3.40
N ASN A 300 19.72 0.94 -4.53
CA ASN A 300 18.56 1.74 -4.94
C ASN A 300 18.04 1.31 -6.30
N PHE A 301 16.74 1.50 -6.53
CA PHE A 301 16.11 1.17 -7.80
C PHE A 301 16.57 2.06 -8.94
N ASP A 302 16.67 1.44 -10.11
CA ASP A 302 16.75 2.17 -11.36
C ASP A 302 15.42 2.91 -11.62
N MET A 303 15.53 4.22 -11.88
CA MET A 303 14.33 5.04 -12.10
C MET A 303 13.70 4.82 -13.47
N ASP A 304 14.48 4.40 -14.46
CA ASP A 304 14.03 4.21 -15.84
C ASP A 304 13.49 2.79 -16.07
N LEU A 305 14.13 1.78 -15.46
CA LEU A 305 13.82 0.38 -15.67
C LEU A 305 13.10 -0.22 -14.45
N ASP A 306 12.12 -1.09 -14.68
CA ASP A 306 11.42 -1.78 -13.59
C ASP A 306 12.30 -2.82 -12.89
N PRO A 307 12.05 -3.13 -11.60
CA PRO A 307 12.91 -4.01 -10.81
C PRO A 307 13.13 -5.40 -11.41
N LYS A 308 12.11 -5.97 -12.05
CA LYS A 308 12.19 -7.29 -12.68
C LYS A 308 13.10 -7.28 -13.93
N SER A 309 13.01 -6.22 -14.71
CA SER A 309 13.89 -6.04 -15.88
C SER A 309 15.33 -5.77 -15.46
N CYS A 310 15.56 -4.99 -14.39
CA CYS A 310 16.89 -4.80 -13.80
C CYS A 310 17.49 -6.12 -13.35
N TRP A 311 16.71 -6.94 -12.62
CA TRP A 311 17.15 -8.27 -12.19
C TRP A 311 17.54 -9.15 -13.37
N ALA A 312 16.70 -9.24 -14.41
CA ALA A 312 16.97 -10.06 -15.57
C ALA A 312 18.20 -9.57 -16.39
N MET A 313 18.50 -8.27 -16.38
CA MET A 313 19.70 -7.74 -16.99
C MET A 313 20.98 -8.07 -16.21
N ARG A 314 20.89 -8.23 -14.88
CA ARG A 314 22.03 -8.69 -14.05
C ARG A 314 22.27 -10.18 -14.15
N HIS A 315 21.23 -10.95 -14.50
CA HIS A 315 21.26 -12.41 -14.58
C HIS A 315 21.06 -12.92 -16.00
N ARG A 316 21.83 -12.37 -16.94
CA ARG A 316 21.76 -12.73 -18.37
C ARG A 316 22.09 -14.19 -18.63
N GLU A 317 22.91 -14.77 -17.80
CA GLU A 317 23.31 -16.20 -17.84
C GLU A 317 22.12 -17.16 -17.68
N LEU A 318 21.01 -16.71 -17.13
CA LEU A 318 19.78 -17.49 -16.97
C LEU A 318 18.86 -17.43 -18.19
N PHE A 319 19.20 -16.61 -19.19
CA PHE A 319 18.37 -16.33 -20.36
C PHE A 319 19.11 -16.64 -21.68
N PRO A 320 18.39 -16.97 -22.75
CA PRO A 320 16.92 -17.07 -22.86
C PRO A 320 16.36 -18.37 -22.24
N VAL A 321 15.13 -18.28 -21.75
CA VAL A 321 14.38 -19.39 -21.16
C VAL A 321 13.52 -20.08 -22.21
N GLU A 322 13.63 -21.41 -22.38
CA GLU A 322 12.76 -22.16 -23.30
C GLU A 322 11.36 -22.34 -22.70
N ILE A 323 10.38 -21.65 -23.26
CA ILE A 323 9.00 -21.55 -22.74
C ILE A 323 8.33 -22.94 -22.59
N ASN A 324 8.62 -23.86 -23.52
CA ASN A 324 8.01 -25.18 -23.53
C ASN A 324 8.55 -26.14 -22.49
N ARG A 325 9.71 -25.82 -21.85
CA ARG A 325 10.38 -26.73 -20.91
C ARG A 325 10.64 -26.11 -19.52
N ALA A 326 10.85 -24.81 -19.46
CA ALA A 326 11.29 -24.14 -18.23
C ALA A 326 10.30 -24.31 -17.07
N PRO A 327 10.77 -24.41 -15.82
CA PRO A 327 9.90 -24.40 -14.63
C PRO A 327 9.08 -23.11 -14.55
N TYR A 328 7.91 -23.20 -13.89
CA TYR A 328 7.00 -22.07 -13.72
C TYR A 328 7.70 -20.85 -13.08
N GLU A 329 8.54 -21.10 -12.09
CA GLU A 329 9.31 -20.10 -11.36
C GLU A 329 10.24 -19.31 -12.29
N MET A 330 10.88 -20.00 -13.25
CA MET A 330 11.75 -19.34 -14.26
C MET A 330 10.94 -18.53 -15.26
N ILE A 331 9.78 -19.03 -15.68
CA ILE A 331 8.87 -18.27 -16.56
C ILE A 331 8.39 -16.99 -15.86
N LEU A 332 8.13 -17.05 -14.55
CA LEU A 332 7.77 -15.87 -13.74
C LEU A 332 8.89 -14.83 -13.68
N ARG A 333 10.15 -15.23 -13.81
CA ARG A 333 11.30 -14.31 -13.76
C ARG A 333 11.50 -13.55 -15.09
N VAL A 334 10.86 -14.00 -16.18
CA VAL A 334 10.94 -13.36 -17.49
C VAL A 334 10.27 -11.97 -17.49
N PRO A 335 10.99 -10.87 -17.84
CA PRO A 335 10.37 -9.56 -18.03
C PRO A 335 9.20 -9.60 -19.03
N GLY A 336 8.08 -8.97 -18.66
CA GLY A 336 6.88 -8.98 -19.50
C GLY A 336 5.93 -10.16 -19.28
N ILE A 337 6.31 -11.20 -18.53
CA ILE A 337 5.43 -12.31 -18.19
C ILE A 337 4.95 -12.14 -16.72
N GLY A 338 3.64 -12.05 -16.53
CA GLY A 338 3.02 -11.95 -15.22
C GLY A 338 2.52 -13.31 -14.72
N VAL A 339 2.05 -13.36 -13.47
CA VAL A 339 1.52 -14.59 -12.81
C VAL A 339 0.44 -15.26 -13.66
N ILE A 340 -0.53 -14.47 -14.16
CA ILE A 340 -1.63 -14.98 -14.99
C ILE A 340 -1.09 -15.55 -16.30
N SER A 341 -0.20 -14.81 -16.98
CA SER A 341 0.38 -15.25 -18.24
C SER A 341 1.23 -16.50 -18.06
N ALA A 342 2.06 -16.58 -17.03
CA ALA A 342 2.88 -17.75 -16.72
C ALA A 342 2.00 -19.00 -16.48
N ARG A 343 0.92 -18.87 -15.68
CA ARG A 343 -0.03 -19.96 -15.44
C ARG A 343 -0.71 -20.44 -16.72
N ARG A 344 -1.11 -19.50 -17.61
CA ARG A 344 -1.70 -19.84 -18.91
C ARG A 344 -0.71 -20.58 -19.81
N ILE A 345 0.53 -20.09 -19.90
CA ILE A 345 1.61 -20.72 -20.65
C ILE A 345 1.84 -22.16 -20.18
N VAL A 346 2.04 -22.35 -18.86
CA VAL A 346 2.25 -23.69 -18.28
C VAL A 346 1.06 -24.62 -18.50
N ARG A 347 -0.17 -24.11 -18.55
CA ARG A 347 -1.34 -24.90 -18.88
C ARG A 347 -1.38 -25.29 -20.37
N LEU A 348 -1.12 -24.31 -21.26
CA LEU A 348 -1.14 -24.53 -22.71
C LEU A 348 -0.12 -25.59 -23.14
N ARG A 349 1.12 -25.52 -22.66
CA ARG A 349 2.19 -26.44 -23.06
C ARG A 349 1.98 -27.91 -22.68
N ARG A 350 0.97 -28.20 -21.85
CA ARG A 350 0.60 -29.60 -21.53
C ARG A 350 -0.07 -30.31 -22.68
N ASN A 351 -0.75 -29.54 -23.54
CA ASN A 351 -1.61 -30.07 -24.60
C ASN A 351 -1.13 -29.72 -26.01
N GLN A 352 -0.26 -28.72 -26.13
CA GLN A 352 0.23 -28.25 -27.40
C GLN A 352 1.61 -27.57 -27.27
N PHE A 353 2.31 -27.47 -28.36
CA PHE A 353 3.51 -26.66 -28.46
C PHE A 353 3.13 -25.16 -28.37
N VAL A 354 3.82 -24.42 -27.50
CA VAL A 354 3.56 -22.98 -27.28
C VAL A 354 4.45 -22.14 -28.20
N SER A 355 3.82 -21.46 -29.13
CA SER A 355 4.45 -20.53 -30.07
C SER A 355 4.57 -19.11 -29.49
N PRO A 356 5.34 -18.20 -30.11
CA PRO A 356 5.37 -16.80 -29.73
C PRO A 356 4.00 -16.12 -29.69
N ASP A 357 3.09 -16.49 -30.60
CA ASP A 357 1.74 -15.93 -30.62
C ASP A 357 0.85 -16.46 -29.48
N ASP A 358 1.09 -17.68 -29.06
CA ASP A 358 0.43 -18.22 -27.86
C ASP A 358 0.88 -17.48 -26.59
N VAL A 359 2.19 -17.13 -26.49
CA VAL A 359 2.70 -16.33 -25.39
C VAL A 359 2.07 -14.93 -25.37
N LYS A 360 1.87 -14.29 -26.52
CA LYS A 360 1.14 -13.01 -26.65
C LYS A 360 -0.32 -13.18 -26.21
N ARG A 361 -1.02 -14.20 -26.71
CA ARG A 361 -2.42 -14.52 -26.36
C ARG A 361 -2.59 -14.85 -24.86
N ALA A 362 -1.57 -15.45 -24.25
CA ALA A 362 -1.55 -15.66 -22.79
C ALA A 362 -1.51 -14.36 -21.98
N GLY A 363 -1.28 -13.19 -22.62
CA GLY A 363 -1.26 -11.87 -22.02
C GLY A 363 0.15 -11.38 -21.64
N ALA A 364 1.21 -11.99 -22.17
CA ALA A 364 2.57 -11.52 -21.98
C ALA A 364 2.85 -10.24 -22.79
N VAL A 365 3.66 -9.35 -22.23
CA VAL A 365 4.18 -8.18 -22.95
C VAL A 365 5.33 -8.63 -23.84
N TRP A 366 5.00 -9.15 -25.04
CA TRP A 366 5.95 -9.77 -25.97
C TRP A 366 7.15 -8.87 -26.32
N LYS A 367 6.91 -7.58 -26.46
CA LYS A 367 7.97 -6.58 -26.71
C LYS A 367 9.13 -6.66 -25.72
N ARG A 368 8.85 -7.10 -24.47
CA ARG A 368 9.85 -7.31 -23.43
C ARG A 368 10.27 -8.78 -23.36
N ALA A 369 9.28 -9.71 -23.34
CA ALA A 369 9.52 -11.12 -23.12
C ALA A 369 10.41 -11.77 -24.21
N LYS A 370 10.27 -11.37 -25.49
CA LYS A 370 11.02 -11.91 -26.62
C LYS A 370 12.55 -11.87 -26.45
N HIS A 371 13.06 -10.94 -25.63
CA HIS A 371 14.49 -10.79 -25.35
C HIS A 371 15.02 -11.77 -24.29
N PHE A 372 14.14 -12.55 -23.68
CA PHE A 372 14.45 -13.43 -22.56
C PHE A 372 13.90 -14.85 -22.73
N VAL A 373 13.27 -15.17 -23.87
CA VAL A 373 12.66 -16.49 -24.09
C VAL A 373 13.00 -17.04 -25.47
N THR A 374 12.99 -18.38 -25.55
CA THR A 374 12.90 -19.13 -26.80
C THR A 374 11.59 -19.90 -26.85
N CYS A 375 11.07 -20.16 -28.04
CA CYS A 375 9.92 -21.02 -28.29
C CYS A 375 10.35 -22.09 -29.30
N GLY A 376 10.64 -23.31 -28.80
CA GLY A 376 11.16 -24.40 -29.61
C GLY A 376 12.54 -24.11 -30.21
N GLY A 377 13.41 -23.51 -29.44
CA GLY A 377 14.74 -23.12 -29.86
C GLY A 377 14.80 -21.84 -30.69
N LYS A 378 13.65 -21.31 -31.15
CA LYS A 378 13.63 -20.04 -31.92
C LYS A 378 13.69 -18.85 -30.97
N TYR A 379 14.61 -17.95 -31.24
CA TYR A 379 14.85 -16.72 -30.47
C TYR A 379 14.56 -15.48 -31.32
N ASP A 380 13.58 -14.67 -30.91
CA ASP A 380 13.18 -13.44 -31.60
C ASP A 380 13.75 -12.17 -30.94
N GLY A 381 14.64 -12.35 -29.98
CA GLY A 381 15.22 -11.25 -29.22
C GLY A 381 16.45 -10.62 -29.89
N MET A 382 17.10 -9.74 -29.13
CA MET A 382 18.42 -9.20 -29.52
C MET A 382 19.48 -10.17 -28.99
N GLY A 383 20.44 -10.53 -29.84
CA GLY A 383 21.56 -11.38 -29.48
C GLY A 383 22.43 -10.78 -28.36
N ASP A 384 23.38 -11.55 -27.85
CA ASP A 384 24.18 -11.24 -26.64
C ASP A 384 25.04 -9.97 -26.71
N ALA A 385 25.16 -9.36 -27.87
CA ALA A 385 26.22 -8.41 -28.17
C ALA A 385 26.07 -7.02 -27.55
N ASP A 386 24.86 -6.59 -27.06
CA ASP A 386 24.73 -5.20 -26.64
C ASP A 386 23.72 -4.99 -25.47
N THR A 387 24.25 -4.96 -24.27
CA THR A 387 23.49 -4.63 -23.03
C THR A 387 22.85 -3.24 -23.13
N GLY A 388 23.48 -2.29 -23.81
CA GLY A 388 22.97 -0.94 -24.01
C GLY A 388 21.75 -0.90 -24.93
N ASN A 389 21.75 -1.66 -26.01
CA ASN A 389 20.61 -1.76 -26.92
C ASN A 389 19.45 -2.54 -26.27
N LEU A 390 19.74 -3.59 -25.51
CA LEU A 390 18.71 -4.29 -24.75
C LEU A 390 18.04 -3.35 -23.72
N ARG A 391 18.83 -2.58 -22.97
CA ARG A 391 18.29 -1.58 -22.06
C ARG A 391 17.37 -0.59 -22.79
N LYS A 392 17.80 -0.04 -23.94
CA LYS A 392 16.98 0.85 -24.76
C LYS A 392 15.69 0.18 -25.25
N ALA A 393 15.74 -1.10 -25.63
CA ALA A 393 14.56 -1.86 -26.07
C ALA A 393 13.55 -2.11 -24.94
N LEU A 394 14.02 -2.24 -23.69
CA LEU A 394 13.20 -2.43 -22.49
C LEU A 394 12.59 -1.10 -22.01
N LEU A 395 13.24 0.02 -22.24
CA LEU A 395 12.74 1.37 -21.97
C LEU A 395 11.54 1.64 -22.88
N SER A 396 10.33 1.58 -22.37
CA SER A 396 9.15 1.84 -23.17
C SER A 396 8.94 3.34 -23.38
N LYS A 397 8.70 3.77 -24.63
CA LYS A 397 8.28 5.15 -24.96
C LYS A 397 7.02 5.64 -24.21
N ARG A 398 6.33 4.75 -23.51
CA ARG A 398 5.16 5.03 -22.66
C ARG A 398 5.50 5.43 -21.22
N ALA A 399 6.74 5.25 -20.76
CA ALA A 399 7.14 5.66 -19.41
C ALA A 399 6.97 7.19 -19.24
N GLY A 400 7.34 7.99 -20.24
CA GLY A 400 7.17 9.43 -20.19
C GLY A 400 5.70 9.92 -20.23
N ARG A 401 4.83 9.28 -21.00
CA ARG A 401 3.41 9.69 -21.10
C ARG A 401 2.52 9.18 -19.96
N LYS A 402 2.77 7.98 -19.41
CA LYS A 402 2.03 7.45 -18.26
C LYS A 402 2.48 8.05 -16.94
N MET A 403 3.70 8.52 -16.82
CA MET A 403 4.15 9.30 -15.66
C MET A 403 3.40 10.63 -15.53
N MET A 404 3.04 11.28 -16.64
CA MET A 404 2.16 12.46 -16.61
C MET A 404 0.73 12.13 -16.17
N GLN A 405 0.25 10.92 -16.37
CA GLN A 405 -1.10 10.49 -16.01
C GLN A 405 -1.20 9.84 -14.61
N MET A 406 -0.07 9.40 -14.04
CA MET A 406 0.00 8.84 -12.67
C MET A 406 0.41 9.87 -11.61
N SER A 407 0.71 11.10 -11.97
CA SER A 407 0.84 12.20 -11.02
C SER A 407 -0.56 12.69 -10.61
N LEU A 408 -1.28 11.83 -9.89
CA LEU A 408 -2.54 12.20 -9.21
C LEU A 408 -2.36 13.32 -8.16
N PHE A 409 -1.12 13.81 -7.99
CA PHE A 409 -0.75 14.88 -7.06
C PHE A 409 -0.06 16.08 -7.72
N SER A 410 0.13 16.09 -9.04
CA SER A 410 0.72 17.24 -9.74
C SER A 410 -0.35 18.20 -10.25
N GLY A 411 -1.14 18.72 -9.35
CA GLY A 411 -2.12 19.74 -9.63
C GLY A 411 -2.24 20.69 -8.44
N GLN A 412 -1.42 21.76 -8.50
CA GLN A 412 -1.50 23.00 -7.71
C GLN A 412 -1.05 22.91 -6.23
N VAL A 413 0.15 23.45 -6.02
CA VAL A 413 0.47 24.32 -4.90
C VAL A 413 -0.30 25.64 -5.10
#